data_f5c9295310e3990669e3020c9a446c2a
#
_entry.id   f5c9295310e3990669e3020c9a446c2a
#
_cell.length_a   1.000
_cell.length_b   1.000
_cell.length_c   1.000
_cell.angle_alpha   90.00
_cell.angle_beta   90.00
_cell.angle_gamma   90.00
#
_symmetry.space_group_name_H-M   'P 1'
#
loop_
_entity.id
_entity.type
_entity.pdbx_description
1 polymer ?
#
loop_
_entity_poly.entity_id
_entity_poly.type
_entity_poly.pdbx_seq_one_letter_code
_entity_poly.pdbx_strand_id
1 'polypeptide(L)'
;MTTRTETAAYESHHTAPRDARDTDRTMPLATVRTLAASAHVGDLVFIRVPAKAPRDAAGATGSTGAWANRFGIVVDTSGDEPVIAESAFAWTKLMPLSRFVARTDGGRIALARRVAAPTTDAQRQIHSTAERRIDALLGNRFNLRTRRGFCADYVSDVLGADRDATPAALLRSDTLSLEFDGIVFDPGRPS
;
A
#
# COMPACT_ATOMS: atom_id res chain seq x y z
N MET A 1 -36.18 64.98 -4.68
CA MET A 1 -34.81 64.44 -4.64
C MET A 1 -34.87 63.18 -3.79
N THR A 2 -34.92 62.04 -4.44
CA THR A 2 -35.08 60.76 -3.77
C THR A 2 -33.83 59.90 -4.10
N THR A 3 -32.96 59.75 -3.14
CA THR A 3 -31.75 58.91 -3.26
C THR A 3 -32.10 57.47 -2.97
N ARG A 4 -31.97 56.62 -3.97
CA ARG A 4 -32.20 55.18 -3.86
C ARG A 4 -30.86 54.50 -3.51
N THR A 5 -30.80 53.93 -2.34
CA THR A 5 -29.67 53.12 -1.85
C THR A 5 -29.82 51.71 -2.39
N GLU A 6 -28.91 51.32 -3.27
CA GLU A 6 -28.84 49.97 -3.86
C GLU A 6 -27.97 49.10 -2.97
N THR A 7 -28.60 48.12 -2.32
CA THR A 7 -27.92 47.14 -1.46
C THR A 7 -27.46 45.99 -2.36
N ALA A 8 -26.16 45.91 -2.60
CA ALA A 8 -25.55 44.77 -3.28
C ALA A 8 -25.59 43.51 -2.35
N ALA A 9 -26.32 42.51 -2.78
CA ALA A 9 -26.32 41.19 -2.17
C ALA A 9 -25.01 40.48 -2.52
N TYR A 10 -24.20 40.23 -1.49
CA TYR A 10 -22.99 39.41 -1.57
C TYR A 10 -23.42 37.93 -1.53
N GLU A 11 -23.41 37.30 -2.69
CA GLU A 11 -23.61 35.84 -2.78
C GLU A 11 -22.35 35.11 -2.28
N SER A 12 -22.47 34.58 -1.08
CA SER A 12 -21.47 33.66 -0.51
C SER A 12 -21.54 32.33 -1.24
N HIS A 13 -20.62 32.09 -2.16
CA HIS A 13 -20.38 30.74 -2.68
C HIS A 13 -19.87 29.85 -1.56
N HIS A 14 -20.75 29.04 -1.00
CA HIS A 14 -20.40 27.93 -0.15
C HIS A 14 -19.69 26.87 -1.00
N THR A 15 -18.38 26.90 -0.99
CA THR A 15 -17.55 25.80 -1.44
C THR A 15 -17.70 24.68 -0.41
N ALA A 16 -18.48 23.68 -0.74
CA ALA A 16 -18.61 22.48 0.10
C ALA A 16 -17.23 21.83 0.28
N PRO A 17 -16.85 21.45 1.51
CA PRO A 17 -15.58 20.78 1.74
C PRO A 17 -15.56 19.42 1.04
N ARG A 18 -14.58 19.25 0.13
CA ARG A 18 -14.35 18.01 -0.62
C ARG A 18 -13.79 16.85 0.23
N ASP A 19 -13.57 17.08 1.51
CA ASP A 19 -12.89 16.13 2.41
C ASP A 19 -13.83 15.17 3.17
N ALA A 20 -15.15 15.29 3.02
CA ALA A 20 -16.10 14.47 3.78
C ALA A 20 -16.26 13.01 3.28
N ARG A 21 -15.60 12.61 2.18
CA ARG A 21 -15.72 11.25 1.65
C ARG A 21 -14.57 10.31 2.00
N ASP A 22 -13.50 10.82 2.59
CA ASP A 22 -12.29 10.02 2.90
C ASP A 22 -12.21 9.58 4.37
N THR A 23 -13.06 10.14 5.23
CA THR A 23 -13.06 9.87 6.68
C THR A 23 -13.90 8.67 7.11
N ASP A 24 -14.73 8.12 6.22
CA ASP A 24 -15.68 7.03 6.58
C ASP A 24 -15.15 5.62 6.26
N ARG A 25 -13.89 5.49 5.85
CA ARG A 25 -13.22 4.21 5.57
C ARG A 25 -12.07 3.92 6.52
N THR A 26 -12.19 4.34 7.75
CA THR A 26 -11.16 4.04 8.75
C THR A 26 -11.30 2.59 9.19
N MET A 27 -10.30 1.77 8.88
CA MET A 27 -10.22 0.42 9.41
C MET A 27 -10.30 0.43 10.94
N PRO A 28 -11.03 -0.49 11.59
CA PRO A 28 -11.04 -0.58 13.03
C PRO A 28 -9.62 -0.63 13.60
N LEU A 29 -9.32 0.22 14.56
CA LEU A 29 -7.98 0.34 15.16
C LEU A 29 -7.44 -0.99 15.68
N ALA A 30 -8.33 -1.87 16.18
CA ALA A 30 -7.98 -3.22 16.62
C ALA A 30 -7.38 -4.08 15.50
N THR A 31 -7.91 -3.97 14.28
CA THR A 31 -7.44 -4.75 13.12
C THR A 31 -6.09 -4.26 12.63
N VAL A 32 -5.89 -2.95 12.58
CA VAL A 32 -4.58 -2.36 12.23
C VAL A 32 -3.54 -2.79 13.25
N ARG A 33 -3.86 -2.79 14.54
CA ARG A 33 -2.96 -3.25 15.61
C ARG A 33 -2.59 -4.73 15.47
N THR A 34 -3.55 -5.58 15.13
CA THR A 34 -3.30 -7.01 14.93
C THR A 34 -2.36 -7.24 13.75
N LEU A 35 -2.60 -6.58 12.62
CA LEU A 35 -1.70 -6.65 11.46
C LEU A 35 -0.32 -6.07 11.79
N ALA A 36 -0.27 -4.92 12.48
CA ALA A 36 0.98 -4.27 12.87
C ALA A 36 1.82 -5.16 13.79
N ALA A 37 1.18 -5.86 14.74
CA ALA A 37 1.87 -6.76 15.67
C ALA A 37 2.48 -7.99 15.00
N SER A 38 1.94 -8.42 13.86
CA SER A 38 2.45 -9.58 13.10
C SER A 38 3.37 -9.20 11.94
N ALA A 39 3.42 -7.93 11.55
CA ALA A 39 4.23 -7.45 10.45
C ALA A 39 5.71 -7.32 10.82
N HIS A 40 6.59 -7.82 9.94
CA HIS A 40 8.03 -7.64 10.04
C HIS A 40 8.54 -6.83 8.84
N VAL A 41 9.68 -6.16 9.03
CA VAL A 41 10.37 -5.48 7.93
C VAL A 41 10.67 -6.49 6.82
N GLY A 42 10.29 -6.16 5.60
CA GLY A 42 10.42 -7.04 4.44
C GLY A 42 9.16 -7.84 4.08
N ASP A 43 8.14 -7.88 4.94
CA ASP A 43 6.86 -8.50 4.62
C ASP A 43 6.13 -7.70 3.51
N LEU A 44 5.30 -8.39 2.76
CA LEU A 44 4.44 -7.79 1.74
C LEU A 44 2.99 -7.76 2.21
N VAL A 45 2.35 -6.60 2.06
CA VAL A 45 0.91 -6.42 2.31
C VAL A 45 0.20 -6.28 0.98
N PHE A 46 -0.81 -7.12 0.74
CA PHE A 46 -1.59 -7.13 -0.49
C PHE A 46 -3.00 -6.61 -0.24
N ILE A 47 -3.48 -5.77 -1.16
CA ILE A 47 -4.85 -5.24 -1.14
C ILE A 47 -5.42 -5.21 -2.55
N ARG A 48 -6.74 -5.08 -2.64
CA ARG A 48 -7.44 -4.69 -3.86
C ARG A 48 -7.93 -3.26 -3.71
N VAL A 49 -7.58 -2.39 -4.65
CA VAL A 49 -8.15 -1.04 -4.74
C VAL A 49 -9.13 -0.97 -5.91
N PRO A 50 -10.22 -0.17 -5.81
CA PRO A 50 -11.15 0.04 -6.91
C PRO A 50 -10.42 0.65 -8.12
N ALA A 51 -10.76 0.19 -9.32
CA ALA A 51 -10.29 0.82 -10.55
C ALA A 51 -10.92 2.21 -10.68
N LYS A 52 -10.08 3.25 -10.79
CA LYS A 52 -10.57 4.65 -10.88
C LYS A 52 -11.01 5.07 -12.28
N ALA A 53 -10.65 4.32 -13.32
CA ALA A 53 -11.01 4.63 -14.71
C ALA A 53 -10.72 3.46 -15.66
N PRO A 54 -11.29 3.45 -16.89
CA PRO A 54 -11.05 2.41 -17.89
C PRO A 54 -9.57 2.22 -18.29
N ARG A 55 -8.72 3.26 -18.10
CA ARG A 55 -7.27 3.17 -18.36
C ARG A 55 -6.53 2.27 -17.36
N ASP A 56 -7.04 2.13 -16.15
CA ASP A 56 -6.45 1.25 -15.14
C ASP A 56 -6.87 -0.23 -15.37
N ALA A 57 -7.94 -0.44 -16.12
CA ALA A 57 -8.42 -1.76 -16.48
C ALA A 57 -7.51 -2.48 -17.49
N ALA A 58 -6.73 -1.76 -18.30
CA ALA A 58 -5.81 -2.36 -19.26
C ALA A 58 -4.67 -3.16 -18.61
N GLY A 59 -4.33 -2.87 -17.35
CA GLY A 59 -3.41 -3.68 -16.53
C GLY A 59 -4.09 -4.76 -15.69
N ALA A 60 -5.42 -4.75 -15.64
CA ALA A 60 -6.22 -5.69 -14.83
C ALA A 60 -6.83 -6.82 -15.66
N THR A 61 -6.74 -6.73 -17.00
CA THR A 61 -7.23 -7.76 -17.91
C THR A 61 -6.23 -8.89 -17.99
N GLY A 62 -6.32 -9.87 -17.09
CA GLY A 62 -5.52 -11.07 -17.30
C GLY A 62 -5.43 -12.09 -16.20
N SER A 63 -6.07 -11.93 -15.05
CA SER A 63 -6.06 -13.03 -14.09
C SER A 63 -7.44 -13.30 -13.49
N THR A 64 -8.17 -14.15 -14.16
CA THR A 64 -9.20 -14.97 -13.52
C THR A 64 -8.59 -15.66 -12.30
N GLY A 65 -8.85 -15.14 -11.11
CA GLY A 65 -8.45 -15.75 -9.85
C GLY A 65 -7.59 -14.91 -8.90
N ALA A 66 -6.99 -13.82 -9.34
CA ALA A 66 -6.21 -12.97 -8.45
C ALA A 66 -7.03 -11.82 -7.91
N TRP A 67 -7.25 -11.84 -6.62
CA TRP A 67 -8.03 -10.80 -5.97
C TRP A 67 -7.24 -9.51 -5.72
N ALA A 68 -5.93 -9.57 -5.48
CA ALA A 68 -5.10 -8.40 -5.21
C ALA A 68 -4.60 -7.73 -6.49
N ASN A 69 -4.62 -6.40 -6.52
CA ASN A 69 -4.07 -5.58 -7.60
C ASN A 69 -3.04 -4.55 -7.12
N ARG A 70 -2.76 -4.50 -5.83
CA ARG A 70 -1.70 -3.68 -5.22
C ARG A 70 -0.98 -4.48 -4.15
N PHE A 71 0.31 -4.16 -3.98
CA PHE A 71 1.08 -4.59 -2.83
C PHE A 71 1.97 -3.45 -2.33
N GLY A 72 2.36 -3.56 -1.08
CA GLY A 72 3.35 -2.69 -0.46
C GLY A 72 4.31 -3.51 0.39
N ILE A 73 5.51 -3.01 0.59
CA ILE A 73 6.58 -3.64 1.36
C ILE A 73 6.67 -2.95 2.71
N VAL A 74 6.67 -3.70 3.80
CA VAL A 74 6.92 -3.18 5.15
C VAL A 74 8.40 -2.79 5.24
N VAL A 75 8.68 -1.51 5.46
CA VAL A 75 10.06 -0.99 5.47
C VAL A 75 10.52 -0.48 6.84
N ASP A 76 9.58 -0.24 7.75
CA ASP A 76 9.88 0.21 9.11
C ASP A 76 8.78 -0.26 10.06
N THR A 77 9.16 -0.77 11.22
CA THR A 77 8.25 -1.20 12.30
C THR A 77 8.65 -0.58 13.65
N SER A 78 9.54 0.41 13.64
CA SER A 78 10.05 1.03 14.87
C SER A 78 9.12 2.06 15.50
N GLY A 79 8.13 2.57 14.74
CA GLY A 79 7.15 3.53 15.20
C GLY A 79 5.87 2.87 15.75
N ASP A 80 4.84 3.70 15.99
CA ASP A 80 3.53 3.25 16.51
C ASP A 80 2.80 2.32 15.53
N GLU A 81 3.07 2.47 14.24
CA GLU A 81 2.57 1.56 13.22
C GLU A 81 3.60 1.35 12.08
N PRO A 82 3.56 0.20 11.38
CA PRO A 82 4.45 -0.08 10.27
C PRO A 82 4.33 0.92 9.13
N VAL A 83 5.46 1.24 8.51
CA VAL A 83 5.55 2.07 7.30
C VAL A 83 5.63 1.16 6.09
N ILE A 84 4.78 1.45 5.11
CA ILE A 84 4.66 0.73 3.85
C ILE A 84 5.28 1.52 2.70
N ALA A 85 6.12 0.87 1.92
CA ALA A 85 6.62 1.36 0.64
C ALA A 85 5.77 0.80 -0.50
N GLU A 86 5.10 1.67 -1.25
CA GLU A 86 4.27 1.31 -2.40
C GLU A 86 4.80 1.92 -3.69
N SER A 87 4.78 1.16 -4.77
CA SER A 87 5.06 1.69 -6.11
C SER A 87 3.86 2.50 -6.62
N ALA A 88 4.10 3.77 -6.96
CA ALA A 88 3.12 4.65 -7.56
C ALA A 88 3.71 5.27 -8.83
N PHE A 89 3.36 4.75 -10.01
CA PHE A 89 3.96 5.10 -11.28
C PHE A 89 5.49 4.93 -11.25
N ALA A 90 6.22 6.05 -11.36
CA ALA A 90 7.69 6.05 -11.34
C ALA A 90 8.30 6.18 -9.94
N TRP A 91 7.47 6.31 -8.89
CA TRP A 91 7.94 6.67 -7.54
C TRP A 91 7.46 5.69 -6.48
N THR A 92 8.30 5.49 -5.46
CA THR A 92 7.89 4.79 -4.23
C THR A 92 7.33 5.80 -3.25
N LYS A 93 6.10 5.56 -2.80
CA LYS A 93 5.45 6.31 -1.72
C LYS A 93 5.64 5.57 -0.41
N LEU A 94 5.96 6.31 0.64
CA LEU A 94 5.95 5.82 2.01
C LEU A 94 4.66 6.28 2.68
N MET A 95 3.98 5.37 3.36
CA MET A 95 2.75 5.65 4.09
C MET A 95 2.56 4.70 5.27
N PRO A 96 1.82 5.10 6.31
CA PRO A 96 1.43 4.20 7.39
C PRO A 96 0.60 3.01 6.89
N LEU A 97 0.71 1.86 7.56
CA LEU A 97 -0.05 0.65 7.25
C LEU A 97 -1.56 0.93 7.22
N SER A 98 -2.08 1.66 8.21
CA SER A 98 -3.50 2.04 8.29
C SER A 98 -3.99 2.74 7.02
N ARG A 99 -3.20 3.69 6.51
CA ARG A 99 -3.52 4.42 5.28
C ARG A 99 -3.43 3.54 4.03
N PHE A 100 -2.50 2.59 4.02
CA PHE A 100 -2.38 1.64 2.90
C PHE A 100 -3.61 0.74 2.83
N VAL A 101 -3.99 0.10 3.94
CA VAL A 101 -5.09 -0.86 4.00
C VAL A 101 -6.49 -0.22 3.92
N ALA A 102 -6.64 1.04 4.36
CA ALA A 102 -7.91 1.78 4.26
C ALA A 102 -8.40 1.97 2.81
N ARG A 103 -7.55 1.75 1.81
CA ARG A 103 -7.91 1.85 0.39
C ARG A 103 -8.48 0.56 -0.19
N THR A 104 -8.52 -0.51 0.60
CA THR A 104 -8.97 -1.81 0.11
C THR A 104 -10.46 -1.80 -0.25
N ASP A 105 -10.78 -2.44 -1.36
CA ASP A 105 -12.15 -2.71 -1.79
C ASP A 105 -12.57 -4.08 -1.23
N GLY A 106 -13.72 -4.13 -0.55
CA GLY A 106 -14.20 -5.36 0.08
C GLY A 106 -13.43 -5.82 1.32
N GLY A 107 -12.51 -5.00 1.85
CA GLY A 107 -11.84 -5.24 3.14
C GLY A 107 -10.87 -6.41 3.19
N ARG A 108 -10.61 -7.11 2.07
CA ARG A 108 -9.66 -8.24 2.05
C ARG A 108 -8.23 -7.76 2.03
N ILE A 109 -7.41 -8.32 2.92
CA ILE A 109 -5.99 -8.02 3.07
C ILE A 109 -5.24 -9.36 3.18
N ALA A 110 -4.05 -9.44 2.60
CA ALA A 110 -3.11 -10.51 2.90
C ALA A 110 -1.77 -9.92 3.34
N LEU A 111 -1.15 -10.59 4.32
CA LEU A 111 0.22 -10.35 4.75
C LEU A 111 1.02 -11.59 4.37
N ALA A 112 2.11 -11.41 3.65
CA ALA A 112 2.96 -12.50 3.22
C ALA A 112 4.42 -12.23 3.56
N ARG A 113 5.12 -13.26 3.95
CA ARG A 113 6.53 -13.25 4.34
C ARG A 113 7.35 -14.08 3.38
N ARG A 114 8.56 -13.62 3.09
CA ARG A 114 9.49 -14.40 2.28
C ARG A 114 9.82 -15.73 2.96
N VAL A 115 9.70 -16.82 2.24
CA VAL A 115 10.15 -18.14 2.70
C VAL A 115 11.67 -18.11 2.93
N ALA A 116 12.11 -18.78 3.98
CA ALA A 116 13.54 -18.87 4.29
C ALA A 116 14.31 -19.52 3.12
N ALA A 117 15.49 -18.99 2.83
CA ALA A 117 16.37 -19.59 1.82
C ALA A 117 16.89 -20.95 2.32
N PRO A 118 17.18 -21.90 1.39
CA PRO A 118 17.56 -23.27 1.74
C PRO A 118 18.90 -23.37 2.48
N THR A 119 19.77 -22.38 2.36
CA THR A 119 21.06 -22.34 3.06
C THR A 119 21.20 -21.10 3.93
N THR A 120 21.96 -21.22 5.04
CA THR A 120 22.23 -20.10 5.94
C THR A 120 22.96 -18.94 5.24
N ASP A 121 23.85 -19.25 4.30
CA ASP A 121 24.59 -18.22 3.56
C ASP A 121 23.70 -17.46 2.58
N ALA A 122 22.85 -18.16 1.84
CA ALA A 122 21.85 -17.56 0.98
C ALA A 122 20.87 -16.70 1.81
N GLN A 123 20.44 -17.19 2.97
CA GLN A 123 19.55 -16.44 3.86
C GLN A 123 20.22 -15.15 4.36
N ARG A 124 21.48 -15.19 4.78
CA ARG A 124 22.24 -14.00 5.19
C ARG A 124 22.43 -12.99 4.06
N GLN A 125 22.74 -13.49 2.85
CA GLN A 125 22.93 -12.63 1.68
C GLN A 125 21.63 -11.91 1.30
N ILE A 126 20.51 -12.60 1.30
CA ILE A 126 19.20 -12.01 1.00
C ILE A 126 18.82 -11.00 2.08
N HIS A 127 19.02 -11.34 3.36
CA HIS A 127 18.75 -10.42 4.48
C HIS A 127 19.57 -9.13 4.35
N SER A 128 20.88 -9.24 4.15
CA SER A 128 21.76 -8.06 3.98
C SER A 128 21.40 -7.23 2.73
N THR A 129 20.89 -7.87 1.68
CA THR A 129 20.40 -7.18 0.47
C THR A 129 19.11 -6.42 0.77
N ALA A 130 18.17 -7.03 1.48
CA ALA A 130 16.92 -6.39 1.90
C ALA A 130 17.20 -5.18 2.80
N GLU A 131 18.05 -5.34 3.84
CA GLU A 131 18.46 -4.26 4.73
C GLU A 131 19.07 -3.08 3.95
N ARG A 132 20.07 -3.32 3.11
CA ARG A 132 20.69 -2.27 2.30
C ARG A 132 19.71 -1.53 1.41
N ARG A 133 18.73 -2.22 0.80
CA ARG A 133 17.69 -1.61 -0.03
C ARG A 133 16.78 -0.72 0.80
N ILE A 134 16.35 -1.19 1.95
CA ILE A 134 15.47 -0.47 2.86
C ILE A 134 16.19 0.74 3.47
N ASP A 135 17.41 0.56 3.94
CA ASP A 135 18.22 1.65 4.50
C ASP A 135 18.49 2.74 3.47
N ALA A 136 18.78 2.36 2.22
CA ALA A 136 18.96 3.32 1.13
C ALA A 136 17.64 4.10 0.87
N LEU A 137 16.50 3.45 0.95
CA LEU A 137 15.19 4.11 0.79
C LEU A 137 14.90 5.08 1.95
N LEU A 138 15.10 4.65 3.18
CA LEU A 138 14.80 5.43 4.38
C LEU A 138 15.82 6.54 4.63
N GLY A 139 17.11 6.26 4.43
CA GLY A 139 18.21 7.21 4.63
C GLY A 139 18.25 8.35 3.61
N ASN A 140 17.75 8.10 2.41
CA ASN A 140 17.78 9.06 1.30
C ASN A 140 16.38 9.58 0.94
N ARG A 141 15.63 10.09 1.92
CA ARG A 141 14.25 10.57 1.74
C ARG A 141 14.07 11.59 0.60
N PHE A 142 15.12 12.32 0.24
CA PHE A 142 15.15 13.32 -0.83
C PHE A 142 15.77 12.81 -2.13
N ASN A 143 16.35 11.62 -2.16
CA ASN A 143 16.96 11.07 -3.36
C ASN A 143 15.90 10.41 -4.26
N LEU A 144 15.53 11.13 -5.30
CA LEU A 144 14.53 10.68 -6.28
C LEU A 144 14.96 9.39 -7.00
N ARG A 145 16.25 9.15 -7.20
CA ARG A 145 16.75 7.94 -7.86
C ARG A 145 16.49 6.69 -6.99
N THR A 146 16.74 6.76 -5.69
CA THR A 146 16.52 5.65 -4.76
C THR A 146 15.03 5.31 -4.63
N ARG A 147 14.16 6.31 -4.75
CA ARG A 147 12.70 6.12 -4.73
C ARG A 147 12.13 5.57 -6.03
N ARG A 148 12.86 5.73 -7.14
CA ARG A 148 12.45 5.19 -8.42
C ARG A 148 12.81 3.71 -8.48
N GLY A 149 11.80 2.87 -8.66
CA GLY A 149 11.98 1.44 -8.87
C GLY A 149 12.29 0.60 -7.62
N PHE A 150 12.30 1.19 -6.39
CA PHE A 150 12.58 0.44 -5.17
C PHE A 150 11.78 -0.85 -5.07
N CYS A 151 10.45 -0.82 -5.26
CA CYS A 151 9.62 -2.01 -5.15
C CYS A 151 9.98 -3.06 -6.20
N ALA A 152 10.26 -2.66 -7.45
CA ALA A 152 10.67 -3.55 -8.51
C ALA A 152 12.06 -4.17 -8.24
N ASP A 153 13.00 -3.35 -7.75
CA ASP A 153 14.33 -3.84 -7.36
C ASP A 153 14.25 -4.79 -6.15
N TYR A 154 13.38 -4.50 -5.18
CA TYR A 154 13.17 -5.38 -4.03
C TYR A 154 12.58 -6.73 -4.46
N VAL A 155 11.58 -6.72 -5.33
CA VAL A 155 10.97 -7.93 -5.91
C VAL A 155 12.02 -8.79 -6.61
N SER A 156 12.88 -8.17 -7.43
CA SER A 156 13.94 -8.87 -8.15
C SER A 156 15.04 -9.39 -7.21
N ASP A 157 15.63 -8.52 -6.41
CA ASP A 157 16.88 -8.81 -5.70
C ASP A 157 16.66 -9.58 -4.39
N VAL A 158 15.49 -9.42 -3.77
CA VAL A 158 15.17 -10.03 -2.47
C VAL A 158 14.22 -11.22 -2.61
N LEU A 159 13.21 -11.11 -3.48
CA LEU A 159 12.23 -12.19 -3.68
C LEU A 159 12.62 -13.13 -4.83
N GLY A 160 13.57 -12.74 -5.69
CA GLY A 160 13.98 -13.55 -6.86
C GLY A 160 12.90 -13.67 -7.92
N ALA A 161 11.94 -12.74 -7.96
CA ALA A 161 10.85 -12.69 -8.91
C ALA A 161 11.12 -11.65 -10.02
N ASP A 162 10.31 -11.66 -11.08
CA ASP A 162 10.43 -10.66 -12.13
C ASP A 162 10.15 -9.26 -11.59
N ARG A 163 10.90 -8.25 -12.05
CA ARG A 163 10.78 -6.85 -11.60
C ARG A 163 9.38 -6.26 -11.78
N ASP A 164 8.65 -6.75 -12.75
CA ASP A 164 7.29 -6.37 -13.11
C ASP A 164 6.24 -7.40 -12.69
N ALA A 165 6.62 -8.33 -11.79
CA ALA A 165 5.70 -9.32 -11.25
C ALA A 165 4.44 -8.65 -10.69
N THR A 166 3.29 -9.12 -11.12
CA THR A 166 2.01 -8.63 -10.64
C THR A 166 1.77 -9.06 -9.19
N PRO A 167 0.95 -8.32 -8.40
CA PRO A 167 0.58 -8.74 -7.05
C PRO A 167 0.02 -10.16 -7.02
N ALA A 168 -0.73 -10.51 -8.03
CA ALA A 168 -1.29 -11.84 -8.21
C ALA A 168 -0.26 -12.94 -8.46
N ALA A 169 0.78 -12.64 -9.22
CA ALA A 169 1.88 -13.57 -9.46
C ALA A 169 2.69 -13.79 -8.19
N LEU A 170 2.97 -12.70 -7.44
CA LEU A 170 3.67 -12.78 -6.16
C LEU A 170 2.91 -13.61 -5.13
N LEU A 171 1.59 -13.42 -5.00
CA LEU A 171 0.75 -14.21 -4.08
C LEU A 171 0.70 -15.70 -4.40
N ARG A 172 0.96 -16.10 -5.65
CA ARG A 172 1.01 -17.50 -6.08
C ARG A 172 2.42 -18.09 -6.11
N SER A 173 3.43 -17.26 -5.84
CA SER A 173 4.80 -17.74 -5.84
C SER A 173 5.08 -18.55 -4.57
N ASP A 174 5.91 -19.56 -4.69
CA ASP A 174 6.44 -20.36 -3.56
C ASP A 174 7.54 -19.64 -2.78
N THR A 175 7.90 -18.42 -3.20
CA THR A 175 8.85 -17.56 -2.48
C THR A 175 8.23 -16.82 -1.31
N LEU A 176 6.89 -16.81 -1.21
CA LEU A 176 6.13 -16.16 -0.14
C LEU A 176 5.27 -17.17 0.62
N SER A 177 5.25 -17.04 1.94
CA SER A 177 4.31 -17.71 2.85
C SER A 177 3.27 -16.72 3.32
N LEU A 178 1.99 -17.08 3.25
CA LEU A 178 0.92 -16.27 3.79
C LEU A 178 0.90 -16.36 5.31
N GLU A 179 1.10 -15.23 5.98
CA GLU A 179 0.96 -15.10 7.44
C GLU A 179 -0.46 -14.74 7.84
N PHE A 180 -1.16 -14.03 6.94
CA PHE A 180 -2.55 -13.65 7.10
C PHE A 180 -3.22 -13.52 5.73
N ASP A 181 -4.45 -13.99 5.59
CA ASP A 181 -5.34 -13.72 4.45
C ASP A 181 -6.78 -13.71 4.95
N GLY A 182 -7.43 -12.58 4.90
CA GLY A 182 -8.79 -12.46 5.41
C GLY A 182 -9.45 -11.12 5.13
N ILE A 183 -10.75 -11.06 5.42
CA ILE A 183 -11.54 -9.84 5.37
C ILE A 183 -11.46 -9.17 6.73
N VAL A 184 -10.92 -7.98 6.76
CA VAL A 184 -10.62 -7.25 8.00
C VAL A 184 -11.72 -6.26 8.35
N PHE A 185 -12.46 -5.80 7.35
CA PHE A 185 -13.68 -5.05 7.52
C PHE A 185 -14.60 -5.21 6.30
N ASP A 186 -15.91 -5.19 6.53
CA ASP A 186 -16.90 -5.19 5.47
C ASP A 186 -17.46 -3.76 5.32
N PRO A 187 -17.12 -3.05 4.23
CA PRO A 187 -17.60 -1.68 4.02
C PRO A 187 -19.11 -1.59 3.77
N GLY A 188 -19.79 -2.72 3.60
CA GLY A 188 -21.23 -2.81 3.37
C GLY A 188 -22.07 -3.19 4.60
N ARG A 189 -21.45 -3.50 5.74
CA ARG A 189 -22.16 -3.88 6.96
C ARG A 189 -22.10 -2.75 7.96
N PRO A 190 -23.23 -2.05 8.24
CA PRO A 190 -23.28 -1.09 9.35
C PRO A 190 -23.04 -1.84 10.65
N SER A 191 -22.14 -1.31 11.47
CA SER A 191 -21.85 -1.79 12.83
C SER A 191 -23.00 -1.48 13.78
#